data_88e4f29cf3810e53cb235fe99e330daf
#
_entry.id   88e4f29cf3810e53cb235fe99e330daf
#
_cell.length_a   1.000
_cell.length_b   1.000
_cell.length_c   1.000
_cell.angle_alpha   90.00
_cell.angle_beta   90.00
_cell.angle_gamma   90.00
#
_symmetry.space_group_name_H-M   'P 1'
#
loop_
_entity.id
_entity.type
_entity.pdbx_description
1 polymer ?
#
loop_
_entity_poly.entity_id
_entity_poly.type
_entity_poly.pdbx_seq_one_letter_code
_entity_poly.pdbx_strand_id
1 'polypeptide(L)'
;MLYTIKANQLRVAFVEENGGEGAVVNDLYQGDAAFFPQGLIHYQQNLDCERATFLAALNSEDPGVVTITTRFFDLPSEAIQVSYTKLFHKVQKV
;
A
#
# COMPACT_ATOMS: atom_id res chain seq x y z
N MET A 1 -6.92 -10.15 3.33
CA MET A 1 -7.19 -9.83 4.75
C MET A 1 -5.90 -9.89 5.55
N LEU A 2 -5.77 -8.98 6.48
CA LEU A 2 -4.66 -8.96 7.43
C LEU A 2 -5.24 -9.00 8.84
N TYR A 3 -4.75 -9.91 9.67
CA TYR A 3 -5.16 -10.03 11.07
C TYR A 3 -3.94 -9.79 11.96
N THR A 4 -4.05 -8.84 12.89
CA THR A 4 -2.95 -8.42 13.75
C THR A 4 -2.85 -9.33 14.97
N ILE A 5 -1.83 -10.18 15.01
CA ILE A 5 -1.58 -11.10 16.11
C ILE A 5 -0.96 -10.34 17.28
N LYS A 6 0.03 -9.50 17.01
CA LYS A 6 0.70 -8.69 18.02
C LYS A 6 1.21 -7.39 17.40
N ALA A 7 0.71 -6.26 17.88
CA ALA A 7 1.23 -4.95 17.51
C ALA A 7 0.77 -3.91 18.53
N ASN A 8 1.63 -2.95 18.82
CA ASN A 8 1.24 -1.76 19.58
C ASN A 8 0.53 -0.77 18.66
N GLN A 9 1.04 -0.60 17.44
CA GLN A 9 0.39 0.19 16.42
C GLN A 9 0.92 -0.19 15.04
N LEU A 10 0.08 -0.75 14.21
CA LEU A 10 0.39 -1.11 12.83
C LEU A 10 -0.47 -0.28 11.89
N ARG A 11 0.15 0.63 11.17
CA ARG A 11 -0.59 1.42 10.18
C ARG A 11 -0.70 0.67 8.88
N VAL A 12 -1.92 0.64 8.34
CA VAL A 12 -2.18 0.06 7.03
C VAL A 12 -2.90 1.09 6.17
N ALA A 13 -2.64 1.07 4.88
CA ALA A 13 -3.33 1.94 3.95
C ALA A 13 -3.44 1.31 2.58
N PHE A 14 -4.44 1.71 1.83
CA PHE A 14 -4.53 1.44 0.41
C PHE A 14 -4.97 2.69 -0.33
N VAL A 15 -4.64 2.74 -1.62
CA VAL A 15 -4.99 3.87 -2.48
C VAL A 15 -6.13 3.43 -3.38
N GLU A 16 -7.20 4.20 -3.39
CA GLU A 16 -8.32 3.95 -4.28
C GLU A 16 -7.93 4.14 -5.75
N GLU A 17 -8.68 3.55 -6.64
CA GLU A 17 -8.47 3.72 -8.07
C GLU A 17 -8.73 5.17 -8.52
N ASN A 18 -8.33 5.49 -9.74
CA ASN A 18 -8.57 6.79 -10.32
C ASN A 18 -10.05 7.16 -10.21
N GLY A 19 -10.33 8.38 -9.74
CA GLY A 19 -11.68 8.85 -9.48
C GLY A 19 -12.16 8.66 -8.04
N GLY A 20 -11.41 7.92 -7.22
CA GLY A 20 -11.67 7.79 -5.80
C GLY A 20 -11.14 8.97 -5.00
N GLU A 21 -11.30 8.91 -3.68
CA GLU A 21 -10.93 9.99 -2.76
C GLU A 21 -9.46 9.98 -2.33
N GLY A 22 -8.67 8.98 -2.76
CA GLY A 22 -7.26 8.87 -2.44
C GLY A 22 -6.95 7.72 -1.50
N ALA A 23 -6.17 7.97 -0.44
CA ALA A 23 -5.73 6.94 0.47
C ALA A 23 -6.71 6.69 1.61
N VAL A 24 -6.97 5.42 1.90
CA VAL A 24 -7.71 4.98 3.08
C VAL A 24 -6.69 4.46 4.08
N VAL A 25 -6.60 5.09 5.25
CA VAL A 25 -5.58 4.81 6.27
C VAL A 25 -6.26 4.33 7.54
N ASN A 26 -5.76 3.24 8.11
CA ASN A 26 -6.23 2.71 9.39
C ASN A 26 -5.05 2.30 10.26
N ASP A 27 -5.19 2.50 11.56
CA ASP A 27 -4.23 2.01 12.54
C ASP A 27 -4.82 0.78 13.23
N LEU A 28 -4.06 -0.32 13.21
CA LEU A 28 -4.46 -1.59 13.77
C LEU A 28 -3.69 -1.87 15.07
N TYR A 29 -4.39 -2.42 16.03
CA TYR A 29 -3.86 -2.89 17.30
C TYR A 29 -4.06 -4.39 17.39
N GLN A 30 -3.51 -5.00 18.44
CA GLN A 30 -3.64 -6.45 18.62
C GLN A 30 -5.10 -6.90 18.53
N GLY A 31 -5.38 -7.89 17.71
CA GLY A 31 -6.73 -8.43 17.49
C GLY A 31 -7.51 -7.75 16.39
N ASP A 32 -7.02 -6.64 15.85
CA ASP A 32 -7.69 -5.94 14.75
C ASP A 32 -7.40 -6.61 13.40
N ALA A 33 -8.31 -6.44 12.45
CA ALA A 33 -8.18 -6.94 11.11
C ALA A 33 -8.43 -5.83 10.09
N ALA A 34 -7.82 -5.95 8.92
CA ALA A 34 -8.05 -5.05 7.80
C ALA A 34 -8.23 -5.85 6.51
N PHE A 35 -8.93 -5.27 5.57
CA PHE A 35 -9.12 -5.81 4.23
C PHE A 35 -8.55 -4.85 3.21
N PHE A 36 -7.87 -5.41 2.21
CA PHE A 36 -7.34 -4.67 1.08
C PHE A 36 -8.09 -5.13 -0.17
N PRO A 37 -8.80 -4.24 -0.88
CA PRO A 37 -9.42 -4.62 -2.15
C PRO A 37 -8.39 -5.10 -3.16
N GLN A 38 -8.75 -6.09 -3.95
CA GLN A 38 -7.87 -6.68 -4.94
C GLN A 38 -7.37 -5.63 -5.95
N GLY A 39 -6.07 -5.66 -6.25
CA GLY A 39 -5.47 -4.81 -7.26
C GLY A 39 -5.10 -3.41 -6.80
N LEU A 40 -5.41 -3.01 -5.57
CA LEU A 40 -5.07 -1.69 -5.07
C LEU A 40 -3.68 -1.67 -4.43
N ILE A 41 -2.96 -0.58 -4.69
CA ILE A 41 -1.67 -0.32 -4.05
C ILE A 41 -1.91 -0.13 -2.55
N HIS A 42 -1.15 -0.85 -1.73
CA HIS A 42 -1.30 -0.81 -0.28
C HIS A 42 0.04 -0.96 0.43
N TYR A 43 0.08 -0.65 1.72
CA TYR A 43 1.25 -0.88 2.54
C TYR A 43 0.88 -1.16 4.00
N GLN A 44 1.84 -1.73 4.73
CA GLN A 44 1.80 -1.88 6.17
C GLN A 44 3.05 -1.23 6.75
N GLN A 45 2.90 -0.52 7.88
CA GLN A 45 4.01 0.13 8.56
C GLN A 45 3.90 -0.06 10.07
N ASN A 46 4.93 -0.62 10.66
CA ASN A 46 5.02 -0.69 12.12
C ASN A 46 5.46 0.67 12.65
N LEU A 47 4.60 1.31 13.45
CA LEU A 47 4.87 2.63 14.03
C LEU A 47 5.52 2.55 15.40
N ASP A 48 5.85 1.35 15.85
CA ASP A 48 6.50 1.13 17.16
C ASP A 48 7.90 0.54 16.96
N CYS A 49 8.71 0.63 18.02
CA CYS A 49 10.04 0.03 18.04
C CYS A 49 9.99 -1.48 18.30
N GLU A 50 8.89 -2.00 18.85
CA GLU A 50 8.71 -3.43 19.07
C GLU A 50 8.21 -4.12 17.80
N ARG A 51 8.55 -5.41 17.68
CA ARG A 51 8.14 -6.22 16.53
C ARG A 51 6.62 -6.35 16.47
N ALA A 52 6.06 -6.11 15.29
CA ALA A 52 4.67 -6.43 14.99
C ALA A 52 4.59 -7.77 14.25
N THR A 53 3.56 -8.54 14.52
CA THR A 53 3.30 -9.81 13.85
C THR A 53 1.86 -9.82 13.36
N PHE A 54 1.66 -10.15 12.10
CA PHE A 54 0.32 -10.29 11.53
C PHE A 54 0.23 -11.53 10.65
N LEU A 55 -0.98 -12.00 10.46
CA LEU A 55 -1.33 -13.07 9.54
C LEU A 55 -2.01 -12.46 8.32
N ALA A 56 -1.53 -12.78 7.13
CA ALA A 56 -2.15 -12.35 5.89
C ALA A 56 -2.81 -13.54 5.19
N ALA A 57 -4.03 -13.34 4.73
CA ALA A 57 -4.74 -14.30 3.90
C ALA A 57 -5.07 -13.64 2.56
N LEU A 58 -4.72 -14.31 1.47
CA LEU A 58 -4.91 -13.83 0.12
C LEU A 58 -5.96 -14.70 -0.58
N ASN A 59 -6.64 -14.13 -1.55
CA ASN A 59 -7.69 -14.80 -2.31
C ASN A 59 -7.16 -15.55 -3.53
N SER A 60 -5.94 -16.08 -3.45
CA SER A 60 -5.29 -16.84 -4.50
C SER A 60 -4.42 -17.93 -3.89
N GLU A 61 -4.38 -19.08 -4.51
CA GLU A 61 -3.46 -20.16 -4.14
C GLU A 61 -2.02 -19.88 -4.56
N ASP A 62 -1.82 -18.99 -5.51
CA ASP A 62 -0.50 -18.60 -6.02
C ASP A 62 -0.46 -17.07 -6.21
N PRO A 63 -0.45 -16.30 -5.12
CA PRO A 63 -0.38 -14.86 -5.20
C PRO A 63 1.04 -14.43 -5.56
N GLY A 64 1.18 -13.64 -6.61
CA GLY A 64 2.44 -12.99 -6.92
C GLY A 64 2.67 -11.78 -6.01
N VAL A 65 3.84 -11.17 -6.16
CA VAL A 65 4.20 -9.93 -5.45
C VAL A 65 4.77 -8.94 -6.44
N VAL A 66 4.23 -7.71 -6.42
CA VAL A 66 4.80 -6.57 -7.11
C VAL A 66 5.08 -5.49 -6.10
N THR A 67 6.36 -5.24 -5.84
CA THR A 67 6.77 -4.12 -4.99
C THR A 67 6.78 -2.87 -5.87
N ILE A 68 5.79 -2.02 -5.70
CA ILE A 68 5.48 -0.93 -6.64
C ILE A 68 6.68 -0.03 -6.88
N THR A 69 7.35 0.45 -5.83
CA THR A 69 8.44 1.41 -5.96
C THR A 69 9.61 0.84 -6.75
N THR A 70 10.07 -0.36 -6.41
CA THR A 70 11.22 -0.97 -7.10
C THR A 70 10.89 -1.41 -8.51
N ARG A 71 9.72 -2.02 -8.70
CA ARG A 71 9.34 -2.55 -10.03
C ARG A 71 8.93 -1.46 -11.00
N PHE A 72 8.41 -0.35 -10.50
CA PHE A 72 8.10 0.82 -11.33
C PHE A 72 9.34 1.32 -12.08
N PHE A 73 10.49 1.36 -11.41
CA PHE A 73 11.75 1.82 -12.01
C PHE A 73 12.38 0.82 -12.98
N ASP A 74 11.82 -0.37 -13.12
CA ASP A 74 12.20 -1.31 -14.18
C ASP A 74 11.55 -0.98 -15.53
N LEU A 75 10.60 -0.05 -15.56
CA LEU A 75 10.01 0.44 -16.81
C LEU A 75 11.05 1.22 -17.63
N PRO A 76 10.84 1.34 -18.96
CA PRO A 76 11.69 2.20 -19.78
C PRO A 76 11.74 3.63 -19.22
N SER A 77 12.92 4.25 -19.28
CA SER A 77 13.16 5.56 -18.68
C SER A 77 12.22 6.66 -19.20
N GLU A 78 11.82 6.58 -20.47
CA GLU A 78 10.89 7.53 -21.06
C GLU A 78 9.51 7.47 -20.38
N ALA A 79 9.04 6.27 -20.05
CA ALA A 79 7.75 6.08 -19.38
C ALA A 79 7.79 6.66 -17.96
N ILE A 80 8.89 6.46 -17.24
CA ILE A 80 9.09 7.00 -15.89
C ILE A 80 9.12 8.52 -15.93
N GLN A 81 9.87 9.09 -16.85
CA GLN A 81 10.03 10.54 -17.00
C GLN A 81 8.68 11.23 -17.29
N VAL A 82 7.89 10.68 -18.19
CA VAL A 82 6.57 11.21 -18.51
C VAL A 82 5.63 11.15 -17.31
N SER A 83 5.66 10.07 -16.56
CA SER A 83 4.83 9.89 -15.37
C SER A 83 5.17 10.92 -14.29
N TYR A 84 6.44 11.16 -14.03
CA TYR A 84 6.87 12.20 -13.07
C TYR A 84 6.52 13.60 -13.54
N THR A 85 6.67 13.89 -14.83
CA THR A 85 6.32 15.19 -15.38
C THR A 85 4.82 15.48 -15.19
N LYS A 86 3.97 14.50 -15.44
CA LYS A 86 2.53 14.64 -15.22
C LYS A 86 2.19 14.87 -13.75
N LEU A 87 2.85 14.14 -12.85
CA LEU A 87 2.66 14.31 -11.41
C LEU A 87 3.08 15.72 -10.97
N PHE A 88 4.22 16.20 -11.44
CA PHE A 88 4.73 17.52 -11.12
C PHE A 88 3.76 18.63 -11.56
N HIS A 89 3.24 18.55 -12.78
CA HIS A 89 2.24 19.50 -13.27
C HIS A 89 0.96 19.47 -12.45
N LYS A 90 0.51 18.31 -12.03
CA LYS A 90 -0.67 18.16 -11.18
C LYS A 90 -0.48 18.85 -9.83
N VAL A 91 0.70 18.73 -9.25
CA VAL A 91 1.02 19.36 -7.95
C VAL A 91 1.11 20.88 -8.09
N GLN A 92 1.65 21.40 -9.20
CA GLN A 92 1.78 22.83 -9.42
C GLN A 92 0.46 23.55 -9.71
N LYS A 93 -0.58 22.84 -10.11
CA LYS A 93 -1.89 23.42 -10.42
C LYS A 93 -2.79 23.61 -9.20
N VAL A 94 -2.30 23.33 -8.04
CA VAL A 94 -3.05 23.49 -6.80
C VAL A 94 -3.18 24.95 -6.39
#